data_a3d24cfd538a6ec6243635144cfc2554
#
_entry.id   a3d24cfd538a6ec6243635144cfc2554
#
_cell.length_a   1.000
_cell.length_b   1.000
_cell.length_c   1.000
_cell.angle_alpha   90.00
_cell.angle_beta   90.00
_cell.angle_gamma   90.00
#
_symmetry.space_group_name_H-M   'P 1'
#
loop_
_entity.id
_entity.type
_entity.pdbx_description
1 polymer ?
#
loop_
_entity_poly.entity_id
_entity_poly.type
_entity_poly.pdbx_seq_one_letter_code
_entity_poly.pdbx_strand_id
1 'polypeptide(L)'
;MKVRNFVLTILLLTGIIEKNTVFSTETVQDSLKTSSEKSKFEDEIIKNAKDSIKIDIVNEQIHLYGSAKIEYENIKIDAGYIIIDWKTNIITANPLKDSIGEFIQKPYFQEGNDSFYANEIKYNFKTKKGIIKDISTEEGEVFILGKTVKKTNEDIFYFKKGDYTTCNHDKPHFSIRANKIKV
;
A
#
# COMPACT_ATOMS: atom_id res chain seq x y z
N MET A 1 33.05 -31.26 -54.21
CA MET A 1 34.31 -31.41 -54.99
C MET A 1 35.48 -31.10 -54.06
N LYS A 2 36.36 -32.10 -53.83
CA LYS A 2 37.75 -32.10 -53.33
C LYS A 2 37.99 -31.46 -51.96
N VAL A 3 38.21 -32.26 -50.90
CA VAL A 3 39.33 -33.14 -50.50
C VAL A 3 40.65 -32.37 -50.23
N ARG A 4 41.14 -32.50 -49.00
CA ARG A 4 42.44 -33.10 -48.59
C ARG A 4 43.06 -32.32 -47.44
N ASN A 5 43.10 -32.95 -46.28
CA ASN A 5 44.20 -33.69 -45.64
C ASN A 5 45.58 -33.02 -45.75
N PHE A 6 46.24 -32.84 -44.60
CA PHE A 6 47.58 -33.32 -44.33
C PHE A 6 48.10 -32.78 -42.99
N VAL A 7 48.19 -33.60 -41.97
CA VAL A 7 49.32 -34.32 -41.39
C VAL A 7 50.19 -33.49 -40.42
N LEU A 8 50.09 -33.87 -39.21
CA LEU A 8 51.03 -34.30 -38.20
C LEU A 8 52.48 -33.72 -38.28
N THR A 9 52.91 -33.01 -37.23
CA THR A 9 54.30 -33.15 -36.74
C THR A 9 54.33 -32.93 -35.23
N ILE A 10 54.74 -33.96 -34.51
CA ILE A 10 55.17 -34.02 -33.11
C ILE A 10 56.52 -33.33 -32.98
N LEU A 11 56.71 -32.48 -32.01
CA LEU A 11 58.01 -32.24 -31.40
C LEU A 11 57.89 -32.00 -29.90
N LEU A 12 58.35 -32.95 -29.15
CA LEU A 12 58.68 -32.91 -27.73
C LEU A 12 59.83 -31.93 -27.51
N LEU A 13 59.69 -30.99 -26.58
CA LEU A 13 60.79 -30.51 -25.75
C LEU A 13 60.32 -30.04 -24.38
N THR A 14 60.88 -30.69 -23.44
CA THR A 14 60.92 -30.54 -21.99
C THR A 14 61.14 -29.09 -21.49
N GLY A 15 60.47 -28.74 -20.39
CA GLY A 15 61.19 -27.95 -19.40
C GLY A 15 60.37 -26.79 -18.76
N ILE A 16 60.34 -26.89 -17.46
CA ILE A 16 60.20 -25.82 -16.47
C ILE A 16 58.77 -25.57 -15.97
N ILE A 17 58.53 -26.13 -14.79
CA ILE A 17 57.49 -25.90 -13.87
C ILE A 17 57.69 -24.51 -13.23
N GLU A 18 56.87 -23.53 -13.56
CA GLU A 18 56.66 -22.39 -12.69
C GLU A 18 55.26 -22.47 -12.09
N LYS A 19 55.24 -22.68 -10.77
CA LYS A 19 54.03 -22.61 -9.95
C LYS A 19 53.60 -21.16 -9.80
N ASN A 20 52.76 -20.66 -10.66
CA ASN A 20 52.00 -19.46 -10.38
C ASN A 20 50.73 -19.85 -9.66
N THR A 21 50.73 -19.69 -8.35
CA THR A 21 49.52 -19.71 -7.55
C THR A 21 48.69 -18.49 -7.92
N VAL A 22 47.78 -18.67 -8.85
CA VAL A 22 46.71 -17.69 -9.08
C VAL A 22 45.73 -17.83 -7.91
N PHE A 23 45.79 -16.87 -7.02
CA PHE A 23 44.77 -16.66 -5.99
C PHE A 23 43.53 -16.16 -6.72
N SER A 24 42.64 -17.08 -7.08
CA SER A 24 41.30 -16.72 -7.56
C SER A 24 40.50 -16.26 -6.37
N THR A 25 40.28 -14.95 -6.27
CA THR A 25 39.20 -14.36 -5.46
C THR A 25 37.89 -14.84 -6.04
N GLU A 26 37.35 -15.91 -5.46
CA GLU A 26 35.93 -16.23 -5.62
C GLU A 26 35.13 -15.07 -5.01
N THR A 27 34.56 -14.24 -5.87
CA THR A 27 33.45 -13.37 -5.47
C THR A 27 32.30 -14.28 -5.09
N VAL A 28 32.10 -14.45 -3.80
CA VAL A 28 30.89 -15.03 -3.22
C VAL A 28 29.79 -14.06 -3.57
N GLN A 29 29.12 -14.27 -4.70
CA GLN A 29 27.79 -13.75 -4.91
C GLN A 29 26.88 -14.53 -3.97
N ASP A 30 26.78 -14.00 -2.75
CA ASP A 30 25.77 -14.40 -1.80
C ASP A 30 24.40 -13.97 -2.37
N SER A 31 23.87 -14.90 -3.15
CA SER A 31 22.50 -14.85 -3.64
C SER A 31 21.62 -15.04 -2.42
N LEU A 32 21.32 -13.96 -1.72
CA LEU A 32 20.25 -13.89 -0.74
C LEU A 32 18.95 -14.29 -1.47
N LYS A 33 18.71 -15.60 -1.55
CA LYS A 33 17.37 -16.11 -1.72
C LYS A 33 16.61 -15.67 -0.48
N THR A 34 16.03 -14.48 -0.56
CA THR A 34 14.96 -14.07 0.31
C THR A 34 13.86 -15.13 0.14
N SER A 35 13.81 -16.06 1.09
CA SER A 35 12.66 -16.93 1.25
C SER A 35 11.50 -15.97 1.48
N SER A 36 10.67 -15.76 0.46
CA SER A 36 9.39 -15.10 0.64
C SER A 36 8.61 -16.00 1.58
N GLU A 37 8.61 -15.67 2.87
CA GLU A 37 7.59 -16.16 3.76
C GLU A 37 6.27 -15.80 3.10
N LYS A 38 5.52 -16.84 2.76
CA LYS A 38 4.20 -16.76 2.14
C LYS A 38 3.40 -15.76 2.97
N SER A 39 3.18 -14.57 2.43
CA SER A 39 2.46 -13.51 3.12
C SER A 39 1.12 -14.09 3.55
N LYS A 40 0.68 -13.76 4.77
CA LYS A 40 -0.58 -14.20 5.37
C LYS A 40 -1.81 -13.70 4.58
N PHE A 41 -1.56 -12.96 3.50
CA PHE A 41 -2.53 -12.40 2.57
C PHE A 41 -2.58 -13.27 1.31
N GLU A 42 -3.78 -13.58 0.83
CA GLU A 42 -4.00 -14.30 -0.43
C GLU A 42 -3.50 -13.46 -1.62
N ASP A 43 -3.55 -12.11 -1.51
CA ASP A 43 -3.04 -11.15 -2.48
C ASP A 43 -1.94 -10.26 -1.86
N GLU A 44 -1.02 -9.76 -2.69
CA GLU A 44 0.07 -8.90 -2.28
C GLU A 44 -0.44 -7.50 -1.95
N ILE A 45 -0.18 -7.02 -0.72
CA ILE A 45 -0.42 -5.62 -0.35
C ILE A 45 0.77 -4.79 -0.80
N ILE A 46 0.55 -3.92 -1.78
CA ILE A 46 1.52 -2.91 -2.18
C ILE A 46 1.45 -1.75 -1.19
N LYS A 47 2.59 -1.43 -0.58
CA LYS A 47 2.70 -0.37 0.44
C LYS A 47 3.86 0.55 0.16
N ASN A 48 3.63 1.85 0.30
CA ASN A 48 4.64 2.88 0.12
C ASN A 48 4.45 4.01 1.14
N ALA A 49 5.53 4.71 1.48
CA ALA A 49 5.51 5.91 2.30
C ALA A 49 6.70 6.81 1.94
N LYS A 50 6.49 8.12 1.97
CA LYS A 50 7.53 9.09 1.59
C LYS A 50 8.59 9.26 2.69
N ASP A 51 8.16 9.29 3.96
CA ASP A 51 9.06 9.62 5.06
C ASP A 51 9.70 8.38 5.68
N SER A 52 8.90 7.42 6.15
CA SER A 52 9.43 6.19 6.73
C SER A 52 8.41 5.04 6.77
N ILE A 53 8.94 3.82 6.79
CA ILE A 53 8.20 2.59 7.06
C ILE A 53 8.82 1.93 8.29
N LYS A 54 8.02 1.74 9.34
CA LYS A 54 8.43 1.05 10.56
C LYS A 54 7.67 -0.27 10.70
N ILE A 55 8.39 -1.36 10.93
CA ILE A 55 7.83 -2.68 11.21
C ILE A 55 7.94 -2.94 12.70
N ASP A 56 6.81 -3.15 13.36
CA ASP A 56 6.72 -3.54 14.76
C ASP A 56 6.35 -5.03 14.82
N ILE A 57 7.37 -5.86 15.03
CA ILE A 57 7.21 -7.32 15.03
C ILE A 57 6.46 -7.78 16.29
N VAL A 58 6.64 -7.07 17.41
CA VAL A 58 6.02 -7.44 18.69
C VAL A 58 4.51 -7.24 18.65
N ASN A 59 4.07 -6.12 18.09
CA ASN A 59 2.66 -5.79 17.96
C ASN A 59 2.04 -6.29 16.63
N GLU A 60 2.82 -6.93 15.77
CA GLU A 60 2.40 -7.39 14.44
C GLU A 60 1.83 -6.24 13.57
N GLN A 61 2.52 -5.08 13.55
CA GLN A 61 2.07 -3.87 12.86
C GLN A 61 3.13 -3.31 11.90
N ILE A 62 2.65 -2.72 10.80
CA ILE A 62 3.46 -1.84 9.95
C ILE A 62 2.90 -0.41 10.05
N HIS A 63 3.80 0.54 10.24
CA HIS A 63 3.50 1.95 10.29
C HIS A 63 4.12 2.63 9.07
N LEU A 64 3.31 3.35 8.30
CA LEU A 64 3.68 4.10 7.12
C LEU A 64 3.51 5.58 7.39
N TYR A 65 4.59 6.38 7.27
CA TYR A 65 4.59 7.80 7.59
C TYR A 65 4.85 8.64 6.35
N GLY A 66 4.06 9.71 6.18
CA GLY A 66 4.20 10.71 5.14
C GLY A 66 3.76 10.22 3.76
N SER A 67 2.68 10.80 3.21
CA SER A 67 2.09 10.40 1.92
C SER A 67 2.01 8.88 1.77
N ALA A 68 1.56 8.23 2.85
CA ALA A 68 1.46 6.78 2.91
C ALA A 68 0.40 6.27 1.92
N LYS A 69 0.70 5.17 1.24
CA LYS A 69 -0.16 4.55 0.23
C LYS A 69 -0.25 3.06 0.44
N ILE A 70 -1.45 2.53 0.26
CA ILE A 70 -1.73 1.10 0.24
C ILE A 70 -2.59 0.80 -0.98
N GLU A 71 -2.22 -0.25 -1.71
CA GLU A 71 -3.06 -0.83 -2.74
C GLU A 71 -3.26 -2.33 -2.42
N TYR A 72 -4.49 -2.77 -2.43
CA TYR A 72 -4.89 -4.15 -2.18
C TYR A 72 -6.14 -4.48 -2.98
N GLU A 73 -6.06 -5.46 -3.88
CA GLU A 73 -7.12 -5.76 -4.87
C GLU A 73 -7.52 -4.49 -5.65
N ASN A 74 -8.80 -4.10 -5.56
CA ASN A 74 -9.37 -2.89 -6.17
C ASN A 74 -9.42 -1.68 -5.23
N ILE A 75 -8.79 -1.79 -4.04
CA ILE A 75 -8.81 -0.77 -2.99
C ILE A 75 -7.51 0.02 -3.00
N LYS A 76 -7.62 1.34 -2.90
CA LYS A 76 -6.50 2.26 -2.69
C LYS A 76 -6.78 3.12 -1.47
N ILE A 77 -5.79 3.28 -0.61
CA ILE A 77 -5.84 4.13 0.57
C ILE A 77 -4.60 5.00 0.58
N ASP A 78 -4.79 6.31 0.49
CA ASP A 78 -3.75 7.31 0.63
C ASP A 78 -3.98 8.09 1.93
N ALA A 79 -2.96 8.37 2.73
CA ALA A 79 -3.09 9.14 3.95
C ALA A 79 -1.74 9.72 4.42
N GLY A 80 -1.77 10.59 5.40
CA GLY A 80 -0.56 11.06 6.06
C GLY A 80 0.11 9.98 6.90
N TYR A 81 -0.68 9.15 7.56
CA TYR A 81 -0.21 8.06 8.39
C TYR A 81 -1.12 6.84 8.28
N ILE A 82 -0.54 5.67 8.01
CA ILE A 82 -1.29 4.41 7.91
C ILE A 82 -0.65 3.37 8.83
N ILE A 83 -1.50 2.63 9.54
CA ILE A 83 -1.13 1.44 10.32
C ILE A 83 -1.79 0.24 9.67
N ILE A 84 -1.02 -0.80 9.41
CA ILE A 84 -1.51 -2.12 9.02
C ILE A 84 -1.31 -3.05 10.22
N ASP A 85 -2.39 -3.53 10.78
CA ASP A 85 -2.39 -4.49 11.90
C ASP A 85 -2.74 -5.87 11.35
N TRP A 86 -1.75 -6.77 11.33
CA TRP A 86 -1.93 -8.11 10.79
C TRP A 86 -2.70 -9.03 11.71
N LYS A 87 -2.64 -8.77 13.02
CA LYS A 87 -3.34 -9.58 14.01
C LYS A 87 -4.85 -9.42 13.88
N THR A 88 -5.30 -8.20 13.65
CA THR A 88 -6.73 -7.86 13.53
C THR A 88 -7.21 -7.75 12.08
N ASN A 89 -6.29 -7.76 11.12
CA ASN A 89 -6.54 -7.50 9.70
C ASN A 89 -7.14 -6.10 9.43
N ILE A 90 -6.75 -5.12 10.25
CA ILE A 90 -7.28 -3.75 10.16
C ILE A 90 -6.21 -2.81 9.63
N ILE A 91 -6.60 -2.02 8.62
CA ILE A 91 -5.87 -0.84 8.19
C ILE A 91 -6.50 0.37 8.87
N THR A 92 -5.69 1.20 9.51
CA THR A 92 -6.10 2.48 10.08
C THR A 92 -5.36 3.59 9.37
N ALA A 93 -6.10 4.51 8.74
CA ALA A 93 -5.55 5.66 8.03
C ALA A 93 -5.96 6.96 8.73
N ASN A 94 -4.99 7.83 8.95
CA ASN A 94 -5.15 9.10 9.65
C ASN A 94 -4.43 10.24 8.88
N PRO A 95 -4.89 11.49 9.02
CA PRO A 95 -4.16 12.64 8.54
C PRO A 95 -2.91 12.89 9.40
N LEU A 96 -1.99 13.68 8.90
CA LEU A 96 -0.95 14.31 9.70
C LEU A 96 -1.39 15.73 10.11
N LYS A 97 -0.70 16.28 11.11
CA LYS A 97 -0.81 17.69 11.45
C LYS A 97 0.45 18.42 11.00
N ASP A 98 0.26 19.58 10.43
CA ASP A 98 1.37 20.49 10.15
C ASP A 98 1.86 21.23 11.40
N SER A 99 2.81 22.16 11.23
CA SER A 99 3.41 22.92 12.33
C SER A 99 2.44 23.90 13.03
N ILE A 100 1.32 24.24 12.40
CA ILE A 100 0.27 25.10 12.95
C ILE A 100 -0.94 24.30 13.48
N GLY A 101 -0.89 22.96 13.39
CA GLY A 101 -1.89 22.06 13.92
C GLY A 101 -3.03 21.73 12.95
N GLU A 102 -2.97 22.22 11.71
CA GLU A 102 -3.96 21.91 10.67
C GLU A 102 -3.76 20.50 10.12
N PHE A 103 -4.87 19.83 9.80
CA PHE A 103 -4.84 18.49 9.21
C PHE A 103 -4.43 18.55 7.74
N ILE A 104 -3.32 17.89 7.44
CA ILE A 104 -2.79 17.70 6.08
C ILE A 104 -2.81 16.22 5.70
N GLN A 105 -2.75 15.93 4.40
CA GLN A 105 -2.73 14.55 3.89
C GLN A 105 -3.89 13.72 4.46
N LYS A 106 -5.11 14.27 4.40
CA LYS A 106 -6.33 13.59 4.84
C LYS A 106 -6.46 12.24 4.15
N PRO A 107 -6.92 11.21 4.87
CA PRO A 107 -7.20 9.90 4.27
C PRO A 107 -8.13 10.00 3.06
N TYR A 108 -7.71 9.38 1.97
CA TYR A 108 -8.47 9.16 0.76
C TYR A 108 -8.64 7.66 0.57
N PHE A 109 -9.86 7.24 0.27
CA PHE A 109 -10.22 5.86 -0.01
C PHE A 109 -10.82 5.79 -1.41
N GLN A 110 -10.44 4.76 -2.14
CA GLN A 110 -11.03 4.41 -3.43
C GLN A 110 -11.24 2.90 -3.49
N GLU A 111 -12.41 2.48 -3.94
CA GLU A 111 -12.74 1.09 -4.24
C GLU A 111 -13.57 1.07 -5.53
N GLY A 112 -12.98 0.57 -6.61
CA GLY A 112 -13.59 0.66 -7.92
C GLY A 112 -13.83 2.11 -8.34
N ASN A 113 -15.09 2.47 -8.55
CA ASN A 113 -15.52 3.84 -8.94
C ASN A 113 -15.84 4.73 -7.73
N ASP A 114 -16.01 4.15 -6.55
CA ASP A 114 -16.36 4.90 -5.34
C ASP A 114 -15.11 5.48 -4.71
N SER A 115 -15.16 6.76 -4.38
CA SER A 115 -14.07 7.42 -3.69
C SER A 115 -14.54 8.49 -2.71
N PHE A 116 -13.78 8.73 -1.64
CA PHE A 116 -14.09 9.75 -0.65
C PHE A 116 -12.86 10.16 0.16
N TYR A 117 -12.96 11.34 0.76
CA TYR A 117 -12.04 11.82 1.80
C TYR A 117 -12.64 11.63 3.18
N ALA A 118 -11.79 11.44 4.19
CA ALA A 118 -12.21 11.27 5.57
C ALA A 118 -11.15 11.82 6.55
N ASN A 119 -11.52 11.93 7.84
CA ASN A 119 -10.54 12.23 8.88
C ASN A 119 -9.94 10.98 9.51
N GLU A 120 -10.66 9.87 9.51
CA GLU A 120 -10.15 8.57 9.96
C GLU A 120 -10.84 7.45 9.18
N ILE A 121 -10.07 6.49 8.71
CA ILE A 121 -10.57 5.28 8.08
C ILE A 121 -10.04 4.09 8.86
N LYS A 122 -10.96 3.20 9.29
CA LYS A 122 -10.64 1.86 9.78
C LYS A 122 -11.29 0.85 8.87
N TYR A 123 -10.48 0.07 8.17
CA TYR A 123 -10.95 -0.91 7.19
C TYR A 123 -10.36 -2.30 7.50
N ASN A 124 -11.23 -3.28 7.62
CA ASN A 124 -10.82 -4.67 7.76
C ASN A 124 -10.80 -5.32 6.38
N PHE A 125 -9.60 -5.57 5.86
CA PHE A 125 -9.41 -6.08 4.51
C PHE A 125 -9.88 -7.53 4.33
N LYS A 126 -9.97 -8.32 5.41
CA LYS A 126 -10.48 -9.70 5.36
C LYS A 126 -12.00 -9.76 5.30
N THR A 127 -12.68 -8.91 6.08
CA THR A 127 -14.14 -8.88 6.14
C THR A 127 -14.76 -7.85 5.20
N LYS A 128 -13.94 -7.03 4.54
CA LYS A 128 -14.35 -5.92 3.65
C LYS A 128 -15.30 -4.92 4.33
N LYS A 129 -15.20 -4.78 5.66
CA LYS A 129 -16.01 -3.87 6.48
C LYS A 129 -15.17 -2.69 6.96
N GLY A 130 -15.80 -1.51 7.02
CA GLY A 130 -15.10 -0.32 7.46
C GLY A 130 -15.94 0.59 8.38
N ILE A 131 -15.23 1.39 9.17
CA ILE A 131 -15.78 2.53 9.91
C ILE A 131 -14.98 3.76 9.47
N ILE A 132 -15.68 4.78 9.02
CA ILE A 132 -15.12 6.00 8.47
C ILE A 132 -15.67 7.18 9.28
N LYS A 133 -14.80 8.11 9.65
CA LYS A 133 -15.21 9.31 10.39
C LYS A 133 -15.04 10.57 9.54
N ASP A 134 -16.02 11.45 9.63
CA ASP A 134 -16.06 12.74 8.95
C ASP A 134 -15.78 12.59 7.45
N ILE A 135 -16.61 11.79 6.80
CA ILE A 135 -16.54 11.53 5.36
C ILE A 135 -17.06 12.73 4.57
N SER A 136 -16.39 13.01 3.46
CA SER A 136 -16.89 13.90 2.42
C SER A 136 -16.72 13.18 1.07
N THR A 137 -17.82 12.98 0.37
CA THR A 137 -17.86 12.39 -0.97
C THR A 137 -18.66 13.29 -1.90
N GLU A 138 -18.28 13.28 -3.17
CA GLU A 138 -18.93 14.01 -4.25
C GLU A 138 -19.58 13.00 -5.19
N GLU A 139 -20.87 13.20 -5.47
CA GLU A 139 -21.66 12.39 -6.39
C GLU A 139 -22.33 13.30 -7.39
N GLY A 140 -21.72 13.47 -8.58
CA GLY A 140 -22.16 14.45 -9.55
C GLY A 140 -22.04 15.89 -9.02
N GLU A 141 -23.17 16.61 -8.91
CA GLU A 141 -23.23 17.98 -8.38
C GLU A 141 -23.56 18.03 -6.86
N VAL A 142 -23.51 16.89 -6.19
CA VAL A 142 -23.96 16.74 -4.80
C VAL A 142 -22.83 16.31 -3.90
N PHE A 143 -22.78 16.92 -2.71
CA PHE A 143 -21.85 16.55 -1.65
C PHE A 143 -22.62 15.83 -0.54
N ILE A 144 -22.11 14.70 -0.12
CA ILE A 144 -22.61 13.94 1.02
C ILE A 144 -21.56 13.99 2.12
N LEU A 145 -21.93 14.62 3.22
CA LEU A 145 -21.09 14.72 4.42
C LEU A 145 -21.64 13.78 5.48
N GLY A 146 -20.79 12.98 6.10
CA GLY A 146 -21.21 12.03 7.11
C GLY A 146 -20.28 12.02 8.32
N LYS A 147 -20.82 12.16 9.53
CA LYS A 147 -20.01 12.14 10.74
C LYS A 147 -19.43 10.77 11.04
N THR A 148 -20.19 9.72 10.84
CA THR A 148 -19.75 8.34 11.00
C THR A 148 -20.42 7.49 9.95
N VAL A 149 -19.65 6.77 9.18
CA VAL A 149 -20.13 5.88 8.14
C VAL A 149 -19.62 4.48 8.40
N LYS A 150 -20.51 3.50 8.27
CA LYS A 150 -20.20 2.09 8.33
C LYS A 150 -20.36 1.50 6.93
N LYS A 151 -19.27 0.99 6.35
CA LYS A 151 -19.27 0.18 5.14
C LYS A 151 -19.47 -1.28 5.51
N THR A 152 -20.36 -1.96 4.79
CA THR A 152 -20.53 -3.42 4.89
C THR A 152 -19.78 -4.11 3.77
N ASN A 153 -19.71 -5.44 3.81
CA ASN A 153 -19.12 -6.27 2.77
C ASN A 153 -19.95 -6.35 1.46
N GLU A 154 -21.17 -5.79 1.46
CA GLU A 154 -22.09 -5.76 0.31
C GLU A 154 -22.09 -4.39 -0.37
N ASP A 155 -21.06 -3.58 -0.16
CA ASP A 155 -20.92 -2.21 -0.68
C ASP A 155 -22.04 -1.28 -0.27
N ILE A 156 -22.66 -1.56 0.90
CA ILE A 156 -23.69 -0.74 1.50
C ILE A 156 -23.06 0.18 2.53
N PHE A 157 -23.37 1.47 2.42
CA PHE A 157 -22.92 2.50 3.35
C PHE A 157 -24.07 2.96 4.24
N TYR A 158 -23.85 2.91 5.55
CA TYR A 158 -24.77 3.44 6.55
C TYR A 158 -24.17 4.69 7.18
N PHE A 159 -24.76 5.84 6.87
CA PHE A 159 -24.36 7.12 7.43
C PHE A 159 -25.15 7.40 8.72
N LYS A 160 -24.44 7.87 9.73
CA LYS A 160 -25.01 8.44 10.94
C LYS A 160 -24.77 9.95 10.94
N LYS A 161 -25.84 10.74 11.01
CA LYS A 161 -25.80 12.21 10.87
C LYS A 161 -25.18 12.60 9.52
N GLY A 162 -25.90 12.36 8.44
CA GLY A 162 -25.52 12.74 7.08
C GLY A 162 -26.16 14.05 6.67
N ASP A 163 -25.37 14.90 6.03
CA ASP A 163 -25.83 16.12 5.37
C ASP A 163 -25.68 15.94 3.86
N TYR A 164 -26.75 16.21 3.12
CA TYR A 164 -26.82 16.18 1.67
C TYR A 164 -26.95 17.62 1.16
N THR A 165 -26.06 18.07 0.30
CA THR A 165 -25.99 19.44 -0.15
C THR A 165 -25.41 19.57 -1.56
N THR A 166 -25.77 20.64 -2.26
CA THR A 166 -25.08 21.07 -3.50
C THR A 166 -24.08 22.19 -3.24
N CYS A 167 -23.85 22.55 -1.97
CA CYS A 167 -22.89 23.56 -1.58
C CYS A 167 -21.51 22.93 -1.36
N ASN A 168 -20.50 23.40 -2.08
CA ASN A 168 -19.12 22.88 -2.06
C ASN A 168 -18.23 23.43 -0.93
N HIS A 169 -18.81 24.11 0.05
CA HIS A 169 -18.06 24.61 1.21
C HIS A 169 -17.91 23.53 2.29
N ASP A 170 -16.79 23.52 2.99
CA ASP A 170 -16.54 22.63 4.16
C ASP A 170 -17.66 22.70 5.21
N LYS A 171 -18.27 23.88 5.34
CA LYS A 171 -19.48 24.11 6.13
C LYS A 171 -20.56 24.61 5.19
N PRO A 172 -21.44 23.75 4.69
CA PRO A 172 -22.48 24.15 3.75
C PRO A 172 -23.44 25.18 4.33
N HIS A 173 -23.83 26.17 3.50
CA HIS A 173 -24.83 27.17 3.89
C HIS A 173 -26.23 26.57 4.05
N PHE A 174 -26.51 25.47 3.35
CA PHE A 174 -27.74 24.73 3.43
C PHE A 174 -27.45 23.23 3.23
N SER A 175 -28.23 22.39 3.86
CA SER A 175 -28.19 20.95 3.68
C SER A 175 -29.52 20.30 4.04
N ILE A 176 -29.79 19.17 3.44
CA ILE A 176 -30.85 18.26 3.91
C ILE A 176 -30.18 17.31 4.91
N ARG A 177 -30.56 17.41 6.17
CA ARG A 177 -29.98 16.61 7.24
C ARG A 177 -30.83 15.39 7.54
N ALA A 178 -30.17 14.22 7.58
CA ALA A 178 -30.78 12.98 8.00
C ALA A 178 -30.00 12.32 9.15
N ASN A 179 -30.69 11.74 10.11
CA ASN A 179 -30.04 11.02 11.22
C ASN A 179 -29.43 9.70 10.78
N LYS A 180 -30.00 9.06 9.76
CA LYS A 180 -29.55 7.81 9.16
C LYS A 180 -29.80 7.84 7.67
N ILE A 181 -28.78 7.52 6.88
CA ILE A 181 -28.88 7.36 5.43
C ILE A 181 -28.31 5.97 5.11
N LYS A 182 -28.94 5.25 4.19
CA LYS A 182 -28.44 4.02 3.60
C LYS A 182 -28.26 4.29 2.09
N VAL A 183 -27.08 4.03 1.60
CA VAL A 183 -26.71 4.11 0.18
C VAL A 183 -26.24 2.74 -0.25
#